data_0a71a2069a1d768f32ca87d069b6b40b
#
_entry.id   0a71a2069a1d768f32ca87d069b6b40b
#
_cell.length_a   1.000
_cell.length_b   1.000
_cell.length_c   1.000
_cell.angle_alpha   90.00
_cell.angle_beta   90.00
_cell.angle_gamma   90.00
#
_symmetry.space_group_name_H-M   'P 1'
#
loop_
_entity.id
_entity.type
_entity.pdbx_description
1 polymer ?
#
loop_
_entity_poly.entity_id
_entity_poly.type
_entity_poly.pdbx_seq_one_letter_code
_entity_poly.pdbx_strand_id
1 'polypeptide(L)'
;MKNTQNVKFITPPNRLKMKVGGGGISEERIQRAQEVINNFEMDFRPEARKLAITLDKATNDAIQSIKSKKVFNKEKMIHPVMQLKANGGMFKYCLLTDVADICLQFMEAVHEYNTEAIEIIKAHENAIQIIIKNDLKGDGGPEGYTLVQELHKACTRYFKKYKT
;
A
#
# COMPACT_ATOMS: atom_id res chain seq x y z
N MET A 1 -13.12 -30.79 -46.07
CA MET A 1 -14.15 -29.76 -46.03
C MET A 1 -13.89 -28.91 -44.76
N LYS A 2 -13.35 -27.70 -44.93
CA LYS A 2 -13.10 -26.78 -43.79
C LYS A 2 -14.39 -26.00 -43.51
N ASN A 3 -14.97 -26.26 -42.33
CA ASN A 3 -16.17 -25.55 -41.86
C ASN A 3 -15.76 -24.16 -41.36
N THR A 4 -15.84 -23.16 -42.22
CA THR A 4 -15.65 -21.76 -41.86
C THR A 4 -16.91 -21.28 -41.14
N GLN A 5 -16.89 -21.31 -39.80
CA GLN A 5 -17.95 -20.67 -39.03
C GLN A 5 -17.87 -19.14 -39.26
N ASN A 6 -18.92 -18.62 -39.88
CA ASN A 6 -19.12 -17.19 -40.05
C ASN A 6 -19.32 -16.53 -38.67
N VAL A 7 -18.27 -15.94 -38.09
CA VAL A 7 -18.36 -15.18 -36.84
C VAL A 7 -18.94 -13.80 -37.15
N LYS A 8 -20.10 -13.49 -36.60
CA LYS A 8 -20.76 -12.17 -36.74
C LYS A 8 -20.41 -11.31 -35.53
N PHE A 9 -19.62 -10.28 -35.74
CA PHE A 9 -19.36 -9.28 -34.71
C PHE A 9 -20.57 -8.34 -34.55
N ILE A 10 -21.19 -8.31 -33.38
CA ILE A 10 -22.31 -7.42 -33.07
C ILE A 10 -21.78 -6.33 -32.12
N THR A 11 -21.80 -5.09 -32.58
CA THR A 11 -21.51 -3.92 -31.74
C THR A 11 -22.81 -3.42 -31.14
N PRO A 12 -23.06 -3.61 -29.83
CA PRO A 12 -24.30 -3.18 -29.22
C PRO A 12 -24.36 -1.63 -29.21
N PRO A 13 -25.54 -1.03 -29.48
CA PRO A 13 -25.69 0.42 -29.41
C PRO A 13 -25.48 0.91 -27.99
N ASN A 14 -24.50 1.82 -27.80
CA ASN A 14 -24.21 2.41 -26.49
C ASN A 14 -25.22 3.52 -26.19
N ARG A 15 -26.43 3.13 -25.77
CA ARG A 15 -27.55 4.04 -25.47
C ARG A 15 -27.20 5.06 -24.36
N LEU A 16 -26.29 4.70 -23.43
CA LEU A 16 -25.83 5.62 -22.39
C LEU A 16 -24.97 6.73 -22.98
N LYS A 17 -24.02 6.38 -23.86
CA LYS A 17 -23.18 7.35 -24.56
C LYS A 17 -24.01 8.28 -25.48
N MET A 18 -25.08 7.76 -26.09
CA MET A 18 -25.99 8.58 -26.89
C MET A 18 -26.81 9.58 -26.04
N LYS A 19 -27.15 9.24 -24.79
CA LYS A 19 -27.89 10.13 -23.87
C LYS A 19 -27.00 11.15 -23.16
N VAL A 20 -25.77 10.80 -22.81
CA VAL A 20 -24.83 11.68 -22.07
C VAL A 20 -23.89 12.44 -23.01
N GLY A 21 -23.89 12.14 -24.31
CA GLY A 21 -22.98 12.72 -25.30
C GLY A 21 -21.57 12.14 -25.20
N GLY A 22 -20.70 12.49 -26.12
CA GLY A 22 -19.29 12.13 -26.14
C GLY A 22 -18.43 12.98 -25.20
N GLY A 23 -19.03 13.56 -24.15
CA GLY A 23 -18.40 14.53 -23.28
C GLY A 23 -17.21 13.96 -22.53
N GLY A 24 -16.02 14.10 -23.10
CA GLY A 24 -14.78 14.05 -22.33
C GLY A 24 -14.72 15.26 -21.37
N ILE A 25 -14.01 15.09 -20.28
CA ILE A 25 -13.64 16.23 -19.43
C ILE A 25 -12.72 17.12 -20.28
N SER A 26 -13.02 18.43 -20.39
CA SER A 26 -12.15 19.33 -21.15
C SER A 26 -10.75 19.39 -20.53
N GLU A 27 -9.75 19.52 -21.38
CA GLU A 27 -8.35 19.58 -20.98
C GLU A 27 -8.09 20.70 -19.96
N GLU A 28 -8.79 21.83 -20.12
CA GLU A 28 -8.78 22.97 -19.19
C GLU A 28 -9.28 22.58 -17.78
N ARG A 29 -10.31 21.73 -17.68
CA ARG A 29 -10.80 21.23 -16.39
C ARG A 29 -9.83 20.26 -15.76
N ILE A 30 -9.15 19.42 -16.56
CA ILE A 30 -8.12 18.52 -16.10
C ILE A 30 -6.92 19.32 -15.57
N GLN A 31 -6.49 20.37 -16.30
CA GLN A 31 -5.40 21.24 -15.87
C GLN A 31 -5.73 21.95 -14.56
N ARG A 32 -6.92 22.55 -14.44
CA ARG A 32 -7.38 23.20 -13.20
C ARG A 32 -7.40 22.22 -12.01
N ALA A 33 -7.90 21.02 -12.24
CA ALA A 33 -7.90 19.98 -11.19
C ALA A 33 -6.47 19.58 -10.80
N GLN A 34 -5.57 19.46 -11.78
CA GLN A 34 -4.17 19.16 -11.55
C GLN A 34 -3.44 20.28 -10.80
N GLU A 35 -3.74 21.54 -11.13
CA GLU A 35 -3.22 22.72 -10.40
C GLU A 35 -3.66 22.72 -8.93
N VAL A 36 -4.94 22.40 -8.66
CA VAL A 36 -5.43 22.27 -7.29
C VAL A 36 -4.68 21.17 -6.53
N ILE A 37 -4.47 20.00 -7.16
CA ILE A 37 -3.73 18.87 -6.55
C ILE A 37 -2.26 19.27 -6.32
N ASN A 38 -1.62 19.93 -7.29
CA ASN A 38 -0.21 20.30 -7.20
C ASN A 38 0.04 21.40 -6.15
N ASN A 39 -0.94 22.30 -5.95
CA ASN A 39 -0.88 23.39 -4.98
C ASN A 39 -1.46 23.02 -3.62
N PHE A 40 -1.88 21.76 -3.43
CA PHE A 40 -2.44 21.30 -2.17
C PHE A 40 -1.31 21.04 -1.17
N GLU A 41 -1.09 22.01 -0.30
CA GLU A 41 -0.04 21.99 0.75
C GLU A 41 -0.61 21.48 2.08
N MET A 42 -1.15 20.28 2.11
CA MET A 42 -1.47 19.66 3.40
C MET A 42 -0.23 18.94 3.94
N ASP A 43 0.14 19.23 5.18
CA ASP A 43 1.17 18.47 5.88
C ASP A 43 0.61 17.12 6.35
N PHE A 44 1.01 16.04 5.68
CA PHE A 44 0.61 14.69 6.03
C PHE A 44 1.35 14.12 7.24
N ARG A 45 2.48 14.70 7.64
CA ARG A 45 3.33 14.18 8.73
C ARG A 45 2.61 13.97 10.07
N PRO A 46 1.73 14.87 10.54
CA PRO A 46 1.00 14.63 11.78
C PRO A 46 0.12 13.40 11.72
N GLU A 47 -0.58 13.18 10.60
CA GLU A 47 -1.44 12.02 10.41
C GLU A 47 -0.61 10.74 10.23
N ALA A 48 0.44 10.77 9.42
CA ALA A 48 1.36 9.66 9.24
C ALA A 48 1.98 9.22 10.58
N ARG A 49 2.36 10.16 11.44
CA ARG A 49 2.87 9.88 12.80
C ARG A 49 1.84 9.18 13.68
N LYS A 50 0.57 9.62 13.65
CA LYS A 50 -0.50 8.94 14.40
C LYS A 50 -0.68 7.50 13.93
N LEU A 51 -0.67 7.28 12.61
CA LEU A 51 -0.77 5.94 12.02
C LEU A 51 0.42 5.06 12.42
N ALA A 52 1.64 5.60 12.38
CA ALA A 52 2.84 4.88 12.82
C ALA A 52 2.81 4.52 14.32
N ILE A 53 2.35 5.43 15.18
CA ILE A 53 2.16 5.16 16.61
C ILE A 53 1.09 4.09 16.84
N THR A 54 0.00 4.12 16.06
CA THR A 54 -1.06 3.11 16.14
C THR A 54 -0.54 1.74 15.73
N LEU A 55 0.27 1.67 14.68
CA LEU A 55 0.94 0.45 14.23
C LEU A 55 1.89 -0.09 15.31
N ASP A 56 2.75 0.77 15.89
CA ASP A 56 3.68 0.37 16.95
C ASP A 56 2.96 -0.25 18.16
N LYS A 57 1.89 0.39 18.62
CA LYS A 57 1.06 -0.16 19.70
C LYS A 57 0.47 -1.52 19.35
N ALA A 58 -0.11 -1.64 18.15
CA ALA A 58 -0.72 -2.89 17.70
C ALA A 58 0.30 -4.02 17.53
N THR A 59 1.51 -3.72 17.05
CA THR A 59 2.61 -4.65 16.91
C THR A 59 3.12 -5.12 18.27
N ASN A 60 3.26 -4.21 19.22
CA ASN A 60 3.65 -4.54 20.60
C ASN A 60 2.58 -5.40 21.32
N ASP A 61 1.29 -5.09 21.12
CA ASP A 61 0.19 -5.90 21.63
C ASP A 61 0.20 -7.33 21.05
N ALA A 62 0.51 -7.45 19.74
CA ALA A 62 0.65 -8.73 19.08
C ALA A 62 1.81 -9.55 19.66
N ILE A 63 2.98 -8.94 19.93
CA ILE A 63 4.13 -9.58 20.58
C ILE A 63 3.73 -10.15 21.95
N GLN A 64 3.03 -9.35 22.77
CA GLN A 64 2.60 -9.80 24.10
C GLN A 64 1.57 -10.93 24.02
N SER A 65 0.66 -10.84 23.05
CA SER A 65 -0.36 -11.86 22.83
C SER A 65 0.24 -13.20 22.40
N ILE A 66 1.22 -13.19 21.49
CA ILE A 66 1.93 -14.39 21.05
C ILE A 66 2.69 -15.04 22.23
N LYS A 67 3.42 -14.23 23.02
CA LYS A 67 4.12 -14.73 24.22
C LYS A 67 3.18 -15.35 25.25
N SER A 68 1.97 -14.80 25.37
CA SER A 68 0.93 -15.26 26.30
C SER A 68 0.01 -16.33 25.71
N LYS A 69 0.24 -16.77 24.48
CA LYS A 69 -0.62 -17.68 23.70
C LYS A 69 -2.08 -17.20 23.63
N LYS A 70 -2.29 -15.89 23.55
CA LYS A 70 -3.59 -15.25 23.40
C LYS A 70 -3.82 -14.85 21.94
N VAL A 71 -5.09 -14.79 21.54
CA VAL A 71 -5.49 -14.27 20.24
C VAL A 71 -5.35 -12.75 20.25
N PHE A 72 -4.81 -12.18 19.16
CA PHE A 72 -4.79 -10.73 18.92
C PHE A 72 -5.53 -10.39 17.63
N ASN A 73 -5.96 -9.15 17.52
CA ASN A 73 -6.66 -8.67 16.32
C ASN A 73 -5.65 -8.10 15.32
N LYS A 74 -5.37 -8.83 14.24
CA LYS A 74 -4.46 -8.44 13.18
C LYS A 74 -4.89 -7.17 12.43
N GLU A 75 -6.20 -6.89 12.36
CA GLU A 75 -6.75 -5.70 11.69
C GLU A 75 -6.22 -4.40 12.29
N LYS A 76 -5.87 -4.41 13.58
CA LYS A 76 -5.26 -3.24 14.24
C LYS A 76 -3.88 -2.88 13.67
N MET A 77 -3.16 -3.85 13.10
CA MET A 77 -1.89 -3.60 12.40
C MET A 77 -2.13 -3.30 10.91
N ILE A 78 -3.05 -4.03 10.27
CA ILE A 78 -3.35 -3.90 8.84
C ILE A 78 -3.89 -2.50 8.51
N HIS A 79 -4.86 -2.02 9.28
CA HIS A 79 -5.55 -0.76 8.99
C HIS A 79 -4.62 0.47 8.90
N PRO A 80 -3.72 0.75 9.86
CA PRO A 80 -2.81 1.88 9.76
C PRO A 80 -1.83 1.75 8.58
N VAL A 81 -1.35 0.54 8.25
CA VAL A 81 -0.46 0.32 7.11
C VAL A 81 -1.20 0.57 5.79
N MET A 82 -2.45 0.10 5.67
CA MET A 82 -3.29 0.35 4.51
C MET A 82 -3.51 1.86 4.29
N GLN A 83 -3.74 2.63 5.36
CA GLN A 83 -3.88 4.08 5.25
C GLN A 83 -2.57 4.79 4.89
N LEU A 84 -1.43 4.35 5.43
CA LEU A 84 -0.12 4.87 5.05
C LEU A 84 0.18 4.62 3.57
N LYS A 85 -0.10 3.40 3.07
CA LYS A 85 0.00 3.06 1.65
C LYS A 85 -0.89 3.95 0.79
N ALA A 86 -2.18 4.08 1.15
CA ALA A 86 -3.15 4.82 0.34
C ALA A 86 -2.82 6.32 0.23
N ASN A 87 -2.33 6.93 1.31
CA ASN A 87 -2.08 8.36 1.35
C ASN A 87 -0.65 8.74 0.95
N GLY A 88 0.34 7.85 1.15
CA GLY A 88 1.75 8.16 0.92
C GLY A 88 2.03 8.74 -0.46
N GLY A 89 1.51 8.11 -1.52
CA GLY A 89 1.69 8.57 -2.90
C GLY A 89 1.08 9.95 -3.16
N MET A 90 -0.09 10.25 -2.58
CA MET A 90 -0.76 11.55 -2.73
C MET A 90 0.10 12.69 -2.16
N PHE A 91 0.81 12.43 -1.07
CA PHE A 91 1.66 13.42 -0.40
C PHE A 91 3.14 13.31 -0.78
N LYS A 92 3.44 12.66 -1.90
CA LYS A 92 4.80 12.51 -2.48
C LYS A 92 5.78 11.70 -1.62
N TYR A 93 5.27 10.80 -0.77
CA TYR A 93 6.08 9.83 -0.01
C TYR A 93 6.05 8.47 -0.71
N CYS A 94 6.63 8.39 -1.92
CA CYS A 94 6.62 7.16 -2.72
C CYS A 94 7.28 6.00 -1.98
N LEU A 95 8.43 6.22 -1.35
CA LEU A 95 9.13 5.22 -0.55
C LEU A 95 8.25 4.69 0.60
N LEU A 96 7.49 5.56 1.28
CA LEU A 96 6.54 5.14 2.31
C LEU A 96 5.46 4.22 1.74
N THR A 97 4.94 4.55 0.57
CA THR A 97 3.94 3.74 -0.13
C THR A 97 4.49 2.35 -0.45
N ASP A 98 5.71 2.25 -0.98
CA ASP A 98 6.34 0.99 -1.36
C ASP A 98 6.61 0.10 -0.13
N VAL A 99 7.16 0.68 0.94
CA VAL A 99 7.40 -0.03 2.21
C VAL A 99 6.09 -0.51 2.83
N ALA A 100 5.06 0.34 2.86
CA ALA A 100 3.74 -0.01 3.39
C ALA A 100 3.05 -1.08 2.52
N ASP A 101 3.23 -1.06 1.21
CA ASP A 101 2.68 -2.06 0.30
C ASP A 101 3.26 -3.45 0.56
N ILE A 102 4.58 -3.57 0.65
CA ILE A 102 5.24 -4.86 0.97
C ILE A 102 4.79 -5.36 2.34
N CYS A 103 4.72 -4.48 3.35
CA CYS A 103 4.25 -4.83 4.68
C CYS A 103 2.82 -5.36 4.65
N LEU A 104 1.93 -4.70 3.92
CA LEU A 104 0.52 -5.08 3.78
C LEU A 104 0.39 -6.44 3.11
N GLN A 105 1.05 -6.65 1.96
CA GLN A 105 1.06 -7.93 1.25
C GLN A 105 1.58 -9.06 2.14
N PHE A 106 2.65 -8.81 2.91
CA PHE A 106 3.17 -9.78 3.86
C PHE A 106 2.13 -10.13 4.92
N MET A 107 1.51 -9.14 5.57
CA MET A 107 0.49 -9.36 6.61
C MET A 107 -0.75 -10.09 6.09
N GLU A 108 -1.15 -9.85 4.85
CA GLU A 108 -2.29 -10.53 4.21
C GLU A 108 -1.96 -12.00 3.89
N ALA A 109 -0.73 -12.28 3.47
CA ALA A 109 -0.27 -13.61 3.08
C ALA A 109 0.12 -14.51 4.28
N VAL A 110 0.41 -13.95 5.44
CA VAL A 110 0.75 -14.73 6.65
C VAL A 110 -0.50 -15.39 7.22
N HIS A 111 -0.52 -16.72 7.25
CA HIS A 111 -1.61 -17.49 7.84
C HIS A 111 -1.52 -17.55 9.36
N GLU A 112 -0.32 -17.80 9.88
CA GLU A 112 -0.07 -17.90 11.31
C GLU A 112 1.03 -16.91 11.75
N TYR A 113 0.64 -15.98 12.60
CA TYR A 113 1.56 -14.96 13.11
C TYR A 113 2.42 -15.53 14.24
N ASN A 114 3.67 -15.81 13.92
CA ASN A 114 4.70 -16.21 14.89
C ASN A 114 5.64 -15.04 15.21
N THR A 115 6.59 -15.26 16.10
CA THR A 115 7.56 -14.22 16.51
C THR A 115 8.33 -13.66 15.33
N GLU A 116 8.79 -14.51 14.40
CA GLU A 116 9.57 -14.09 13.22
C GLU A 116 8.73 -13.24 12.24
N ALA A 117 7.43 -13.58 12.07
CA ALA A 117 6.52 -12.75 11.28
C ALA A 117 6.38 -11.35 11.88
N ILE A 118 6.24 -11.26 13.21
CA ILE A 118 6.15 -9.96 13.88
C ILE A 118 7.48 -9.17 13.80
N GLU A 119 8.62 -9.82 13.86
CA GLU A 119 9.93 -9.18 13.68
C GLU A 119 10.06 -8.54 12.28
N ILE A 120 9.57 -9.22 11.25
CA ILE A 120 9.54 -8.68 9.89
C ILE A 120 8.60 -7.45 9.81
N ILE A 121 7.41 -7.52 10.40
CA ILE A 121 6.49 -6.37 10.48
C ILE A 121 7.16 -5.21 11.22
N LYS A 122 7.88 -5.50 12.30
CA LYS A 122 8.61 -4.48 13.08
C LYS A 122 9.73 -3.82 12.26
N ALA A 123 10.40 -4.58 11.39
CA ALA A 123 11.40 -3.99 10.48
C ALA A 123 10.75 -2.99 9.49
N HIS A 124 9.58 -3.31 8.94
CA HIS A 124 8.82 -2.39 8.09
C HIS A 124 8.36 -1.15 8.87
N GLU A 125 7.86 -1.35 10.08
CA GLU A 125 7.45 -0.26 10.97
C GLU A 125 8.61 0.70 11.25
N ASN A 126 9.81 0.18 11.57
CA ASN A 126 10.98 1.00 11.78
C ASN A 126 11.34 1.82 10.53
N ALA A 127 11.27 1.23 9.34
CA ALA A 127 11.48 1.94 8.08
C ALA A 127 10.44 3.05 7.89
N ILE A 128 9.15 2.77 8.12
CA ILE A 128 8.05 3.75 8.07
C ILE A 128 8.33 4.92 9.02
N GLN A 129 8.72 4.65 10.26
CA GLN A 129 9.03 5.67 11.26
C GLN A 129 10.20 6.57 10.83
N ILE A 130 11.26 5.98 10.26
CA ILE A 130 12.43 6.73 9.76
C ILE A 130 12.03 7.64 8.60
N ILE A 131 11.24 7.14 7.63
CA ILE A 131 10.76 7.91 6.48
C ILE A 131 9.94 9.12 6.95
N ILE A 132 8.99 8.92 7.87
CA ILE A 132 8.14 9.99 8.40
C ILE A 132 8.94 10.98 9.24
N LYS A 133 9.84 10.50 10.11
CA LYS A 133 10.64 11.34 11.02
C LYS A 133 11.56 12.28 10.25
N ASN A 134 12.18 11.78 9.18
CA ASN A 134 13.14 12.51 8.37
C ASN A 134 12.52 13.24 7.18
N ASP A 135 11.17 13.21 7.04
CA ASP A 135 10.43 13.84 5.93
C ASP A 135 10.94 13.39 4.55
N LEU A 136 11.24 12.09 4.39
CA LEU A 136 11.81 11.54 3.17
C LEU A 136 10.76 11.45 2.08
N LYS A 137 10.64 12.51 1.28
CA LYS A 137 9.76 12.55 0.10
C LYS A 137 10.42 11.86 -1.10
N GLY A 138 9.58 11.46 -2.07
CA GLY A 138 10.02 10.72 -3.25
C GLY A 138 10.25 9.25 -2.95
N ASP A 139 11.08 8.62 -3.78
CA ASP A 139 11.38 7.19 -3.76
C ASP A 139 12.61 6.81 -2.91
N GLY A 140 13.29 7.80 -2.35
CA GLY A 140 14.51 7.59 -1.56
C GLY A 140 15.75 7.24 -2.37
N GLY A 141 15.69 7.29 -3.72
CA GLY A 141 16.83 7.01 -4.59
C GLY A 141 17.40 5.60 -4.45
N PRO A 142 18.72 5.41 -4.66
CA PRO A 142 19.38 4.10 -4.57
C PRO A 142 19.22 3.44 -3.19
N GLU A 143 19.28 4.23 -2.11
CA GLU A 143 19.12 3.74 -0.74
C GLU A 143 17.68 3.28 -0.48
N GLY A 144 16.69 4.04 -0.96
CA GLY A 144 15.27 3.67 -0.89
C GLY A 144 15.00 2.37 -1.64
N TYR A 145 15.52 2.25 -2.85
CA TYR A 145 15.43 1.01 -3.62
C TYR A 145 16.05 -0.19 -2.88
N THR A 146 17.25 -0.01 -2.31
CA THR A 146 17.93 -1.06 -1.54
C THR A 146 17.11 -1.48 -0.32
N LEU A 147 16.56 -0.52 0.42
CA LEU A 147 15.69 -0.79 1.57
C LEU A 147 14.47 -1.64 1.18
N VAL A 148 13.77 -1.24 0.12
CA VAL A 148 12.59 -1.96 -0.41
C VAL A 148 12.96 -3.40 -0.79
N GLN A 149 14.09 -3.59 -1.48
CA GLN A 149 14.57 -4.92 -1.86
C GLN A 149 14.91 -5.80 -0.65
N GLU A 150 15.55 -5.26 0.38
CA GLU A 150 15.90 -6.03 1.58
C GLU A 150 14.66 -6.43 2.39
N LEU A 151 13.68 -5.53 2.53
CA LEU A 151 12.40 -5.85 3.17
C LEU A 151 11.65 -6.94 2.40
N HIS A 152 11.59 -6.84 1.08
CA HIS A 152 10.97 -7.87 0.23
C HIS A 152 11.69 -9.23 0.34
N LYS A 153 13.04 -9.23 0.37
CA LYS A 153 13.83 -10.45 0.58
C LYS A 153 13.55 -11.08 1.96
N ALA A 154 13.36 -10.26 3.01
CA ALA A 154 13.00 -10.76 4.33
C ALA A 154 11.66 -11.51 4.31
N CYS A 155 10.65 -10.93 3.68
CA CYS A 155 9.34 -11.57 3.47
C CYS A 155 9.48 -12.88 2.67
N THR A 156 10.24 -12.85 1.58
CA THR A 156 10.48 -14.05 0.74
C THR A 156 11.18 -15.16 1.51
N ARG A 157 12.18 -14.83 2.37
CA ARG A 157 12.86 -15.83 3.22
C ARG A 157 11.88 -16.47 4.21
N TYR A 158 11.00 -15.67 4.80
CA TYR A 158 9.96 -16.17 5.70
C TYR A 158 9.06 -17.21 5.00
N PHE A 159 8.49 -16.88 3.84
CA PHE A 159 7.60 -17.80 3.12
C PHE A 159 8.33 -19.07 2.63
N LYS A 160 9.61 -18.98 2.24
CA LYS A 160 10.41 -20.16 1.92
C LYS A 160 10.61 -21.09 3.13
N LYS A 161 10.78 -20.52 4.31
CA LYS A 161 10.99 -21.28 5.54
C LYS A 161 9.71 -21.95 6.04
N TYR A 162 8.60 -21.25 5.97
CA TYR A 162 7.31 -21.72 6.50
C TYR A 162 6.40 -22.38 5.46
N LYS A 163 6.84 -22.50 4.19
CA LYS A 163 6.12 -23.18 3.08
C LYS A 163 4.63 -22.83 3.06
N THR A 164 4.33 -21.56 3.10
CA THR A 164 2.98 -21.03 2.95
C THR A 164 2.68 -20.74 1.49
#